data_7607efb0c63e5816363786cfef24fe80
#
_entry.id   7607efb0c63e5816363786cfef24fe80
#
_cell.length_a   1.000
_cell.length_b   1.000
_cell.length_c   1.000
_cell.angle_alpha   90.00
_cell.angle_beta   90.00
_cell.angle_gamma   90.00
#
_symmetry.space_group_name_H-M   'P 1'
#
loop_
_entity.id
_entity.type
_entity.pdbx_description
1 polymer ?
#
loop_
_entity_poly.entity_id
_entity_poly.type
_entity_poly.pdbx_seq_one_letter_code
_entity_poly.pdbx_strand_id
1 'polypeptide(L)'
;MQSRIRTLTECALMIALATILGYFRLYRFPQGGSVDFAMVPILIYCLRWGPAWSLSCCFVNGVLQFFLGGGIALSWQSMLLDYVVAYTLVFLCGFAAGKKLGWLWGTILAGLGRWVSLTLSGGLLWYMYMPEEFLGLPMVDPWVYSMIFNGVLIVLVTVVNLIVLGIFQSVPALR
;
A
#
# COMPACT_ATOMS: atom_id res chain seq x y z
N MET A 1 -23.82 10.75 16.33
CA MET A 1 -22.60 10.53 17.14
C MET A 1 -22.12 9.08 17.09
N GLN A 2 -22.97 8.09 17.30
CA GLN A 2 -22.58 6.65 17.28
C GLN A 2 -21.89 6.18 15.99
N SER A 3 -22.31 6.65 14.82
CA SER A 3 -21.69 6.27 13.55
C SER A 3 -20.23 6.74 13.43
N ARG A 4 -19.91 7.94 13.89
CA ARG A 4 -18.55 8.48 13.85
C ARG A 4 -17.60 7.73 14.79
N ILE A 5 -18.07 7.42 16.00
CA ILE A 5 -17.29 6.63 16.98
C ILE A 5 -16.99 5.25 16.39
N ARG A 6 -17.97 4.58 15.81
CA ARG A 6 -17.80 3.28 15.17
C ARG A 6 -16.76 3.33 14.05
N THR A 7 -16.80 4.35 13.17
CA THR A 7 -15.84 4.51 12.08
C THR A 7 -14.42 4.70 12.59
N LEU A 8 -14.23 5.52 13.63
CA LEU A 8 -12.93 5.75 14.25
C LEU A 8 -12.38 4.50 14.95
N THR A 9 -13.23 3.77 15.68
CA THR A 9 -12.83 2.53 16.34
C THR A 9 -12.43 1.47 15.32
N GLU A 10 -13.19 1.32 14.25
CA GLU A 10 -12.89 0.39 13.17
C GLU A 10 -11.59 0.79 12.45
N CYS A 11 -11.36 2.10 12.21
CA CYS A 11 -10.09 2.60 11.69
C CYS A 11 -8.91 2.17 12.56
N ALA A 12 -8.97 2.40 13.86
CA ALA A 12 -7.92 2.04 14.80
C ALA A 12 -7.65 0.51 14.81
N LEU A 13 -8.70 -0.31 14.80
CA LEU A 13 -8.57 -1.76 14.74
C LEU A 13 -7.94 -2.23 13.42
N MET A 14 -8.34 -1.65 12.29
CA MET A 14 -7.78 -2.02 10.98
C MET A 14 -6.32 -1.60 10.84
N ILE A 15 -5.93 -0.45 11.40
CA ILE A 15 -4.52 -0.03 11.43
C ILE A 15 -3.70 -0.97 12.34
N ALA A 16 -4.20 -1.33 13.51
CA ALA A 16 -3.53 -2.28 14.39
C ALA A 16 -3.33 -3.63 13.71
N LEU A 17 -4.37 -4.15 13.05
CA LEU A 17 -4.31 -5.38 12.28
C LEU A 17 -3.33 -5.29 11.10
N ALA A 18 -3.33 -4.16 10.38
CA ALA A 18 -2.37 -3.90 9.30
C ALA A 18 -0.92 -3.92 9.80
N THR A 19 -0.67 -3.32 10.96
CA THR A 19 0.66 -3.32 11.59
C THR A 19 1.10 -4.74 11.94
N ILE A 20 0.23 -5.54 12.55
CA ILE A 20 0.52 -6.94 12.90
C ILE A 20 0.79 -7.77 11.64
N LEU A 21 -0.07 -7.66 10.63
CA LEU A 21 0.07 -8.40 9.38
C LEU A 21 1.30 -7.99 8.58
N GLY A 22 1.79 -6.77 8.74
CA GLY A 22 3.02 -6.28 8.13
C GLY A 22 4.29 -6.97 8.64
N TYR A 23 4.25 -7.65 9.80
CA TYR A 23 5.35 -8.49 10.26
C TYR A 23 5.40 -9.86 9.55
N PHE A 24 4.27 -10.33 9.01
CA PHE A 24 4.20 -11.57 8.23
C PHE A 24 4.53 -11.29 6.77
N ARG A 25 5.83 -11.15 6.48
CA ARG A 25 6.32 -10.86 5.13
C ARG A 25 6.46 -12.15 4.34
N LEU A 26 5.79 -12.22 3.19
CA LEU A 26 5.93 -13.33 2.23
C LEU A 26 7.28 -13.27 1.52
N TYR A 27 7.71 -12.06 1.16
CA TYR A 27 8.99 -11.82 0.52
C TYR A 27 9.49 -10.40 0.84
N ARG A 28 10.80 -10.25 0.98
CA ARG A 28 11.47 -8.96 1.15
C ARG A 28 12.51 -8.79 0.06
N PHE A 29 12.40 -7.71 -0.68
CA PHE A 29 13.37 -7.38 -1.71
C PHE A 29 14.66 -6.86 -1.10
N PRO A 30 15.83 -7.26 -1.65
CA PRO A 30 17.15 -6.75 -1.19
C PRO A 30 17.24 -5.23 -1.26
N GLN A 31 16.64 -4.63 -2.29
CA GLN A 31 16.62 -3.20 -2.54
C GLN A 31 15.60 -2.43 -1.67
N GLY A 32 14.86 -3.12 -0.82
CA GLY A 32 13.79 -2.57 0.00
C GLY A 32 12.40 -2.95 -0.51
N GLY A 33 11.39 -2.71 0.32
CA GLY A 33 10.03 -3.15 0.06
C GLY A 33 9.77 -4.61 0.44
N SER A 34 8.53 -4.92 0.72
CA SER A 34 8.08 -6.27 1.06
C SER A 34 6.71 -6.57 0.45
N VAL A 35 6.48 -7.85 0.21
CA VAL A 35 5.16 -8.38 -0.11
C VAL A 35 4.61 -8.97 1.18
N ASP A 36 3.55 -8.38 1.70
CA ASP A 36 2.90 -8.74 2.95
C ASP A 36 1.38 -8.51 2.88
N PHE A 37 0.70 -8.79 3.98
CA PHE A 37 -0.75 -8.66 4.10
C PHE A 37 -1.21 -7.35 4.75
N ALA A 38 -0.31 -6.41 5.02
CA ALA A 38 -0.62 -5.18 5.75
C ALA A 38 -1.70 -4.31 5.08
N MET A 39 -1.77 -4.34 3.75
CA MET A 39 -2.76 -3.54 3.02
C MET A 39 -4.19 -4.10 3.09
N VAL A 40 -4.38 -5.40 3.33
CA VAL A 40 -5.72 -6.04 3.31
C VAL A 40 -6.72 -5.34 4.24
N PRO A 41 -6.43 -5.15 5.54
CA PRO A 41 -7.37 -4.47 6.45
C PRO A 41 -7.70 -3.04 6.00
N ILE A 42 -6.71 -2.31 5.51
CA ILE A 42 -6.88 -0.93 5.05
C ILE A 42 -7.77 -0.87 3.82
N LEU A 43 -7.59 -1.79 2.86
CA LEU A 43 -8.45 -1.88 1.68
C LEU A 43 -9.89 -2.22 2.05
N ILE A 44 -10.11 -3.14 3.00
CA ILE A 44 -11.45 -3.46 3.52
C ILE A 44 -12.09 -2.21 4.13
N TYR A 45 -11.34 -1.45 4.94
CA TYR A 45 -11.82 -0.21 5.53
C TYR A 45 -12.21 0.81 4.45
N CYS A 46 -11.36 1.01 3.43
CA CYS A 46 -11.60 1.92 2.33
C CYS A 46 -12.88 1.57 1.54
N LEU A 47 -13.08 0.30 1.24
CA LEU A 47 -14.26 -0.18 0.53
C LEU A 47 -15.55 -0.04 1.33
N ARG A 48 -15.45 -0.08 2.65
CA ARG A 48 -16.60 0.03 3.55
C ARG A 48 -17.02 1.48 3.83
N TRP A 49 -16.06 2.36 4.07
CA TRP A 49 -16.33 3.72 4.57
C TRP A 49 -16.19 4.81 3.51
N GLY A 50 -15.70 4.46 2.32
CA GLY A 50 -15.51 5.40 1.21
C GLY A 50 -14.33 6.35 1.38
N PRO A 51 -14.08 7.26 0.41
CA PRO A 51 -12.81 7.98 0.29
C PRO A 51 -12.57 8.99 1.42
N ALA A 52 -13.60 9.65 1.93
CA ALA A 52 -13.42 10.71 2.94
C ALA A 52 -12.85 10.19 4.27
N TRP A 53 -13.36 9.07 4.78
CA TRP A 53 -12.84 8.44 5.99
C TRP A 53 -11.54 7.68 5.73
N SER A 54 -11.41 7.11 4.54
CA SER A 54 -10.20 6.38 4.13
C SER A 54 -8.97 7.27 4.09
N LEU A 55 -9.10 8.53 3.68
CA LEU A 55 -7.98 9.46 3.62
C LEU A 55 -7.27 9.57 4.98
N SER A 56 -8.03 9.83 6.04
CA SER A 56 -7.48 9.95 7.40
C SER A 56 -6.88 8.63 7.90
N CYS A 57 -7.58 7.51 7.66
CA CYS A 57 -7.10 6.18 8.04
C CYS A 57 -5.79 5.83 7.34
N CYS A 58 -5.72 6.02 6.03
CA CYS A 58 -4.53 5.73 5.23
C CYS A 58 -3.34 6.62 5.61
N PHE A 59 -3.58 7.91 5.90
CA PHE A 59 -2.56 8.82 6.37
C PHE A 59 -1.94 8.34 7.70
N VAL A 60 -2.77 8.06 8.70
CA VAL A 60 -2.29 7.57 10.01
C VAL A 60 -1.57 6.23 9.85
N ASN A 61 -2.12 5.31 9.03
CA ASN A 61 -1.46 4.05 8.73
C ASN A 61 -0.09 4.26 8.09
N GLY A 62 0.06 5.21 7.15
CA GLY A 62 1.34 5.51 6.50
C GLY A 62 2.41 5.97 7.50
N VAL A 63 2.04 6.85 8.43
CA VAL A 63 2.94 7.30 9.50
C VAL A 63 3.34 6.12 10.40
N LEU A 64 2.38 5.30 10.82
CA LEU A 64 2.65 4.16 11.71
C LEU A 64 3.45 3.05 11.02
N GLN A 65 3.25 2.82 9.73
CA GLN A 65 4.04 1.85 8.96
C GLN A 65 5.53 2.23 8.91
N PHE A 66 5.86 3.51 8.87
CA PHE A 66 7.26 3.93 8.99
C PHE A 66 7.84 3.58 10.36
N PHE A 67 7.18 4.00 11.44
CA PHE A 67 7.71 3.84 12.80
C PHE A 67 7.65 2.40 13.32
N LEU A 68 6.56 1.68 13.04
CA LEU A 68 6.30 0.35 13.58
C LEU A 68 6.62 -0.78 12.60
N GLY A 69 6.52 -0.53 11.29
CA GLY A 69 6.79 -1.52 10.25
C GLY A 69 8.28 -1.73 9.92
N GLY A 70 9.20 -1.08 10.64
CA GLY A 70 10.64 -1.15 10.37
C GLY A 70 11.01 -0.42 9.08
N GLY A 71 10.44 0.76 8.88
CA GLY A 71 10.70 1.62 7.73
C GLY A 71 12.16 2.05 7.63
N ILE A 72 12.67 2.06 6.41
CA ILE A 72 14.00 2.58 6.06
C ILE A 72 13.78 3.83 5.20
N ALA A 73 14.45 4.93 5.55
CA ALA A 73 14.41 6.16 4.78
C ALA A 73 15.80 6.76 4.69
N LEU A 74 16.17 7.29 3.52
CA LEU A 74 17.43 8.01 3.31
C LEU A 74 17.37 9.43 3.89
N SER A 75 16.18 10.01 3.89
CA SER A 75 15.92 11.36 4.30
C SER A 75 14.46 11.51 4.72
N TRP A 76 14.09 12.66 5.29
CA TRP A 76 12.70 12.95 5.61
C TRP A 76 11.80 12.99 4.36
N GLN A 77 12.34 13.38 3.20
CA GLN A 77 11.61 13.38 1.93
C GLN A 77 11.29 11.95 1.48
N SER A 78 12.26 11.00 1.59
CA SER A 78 12.01 9.61 1.25
C SER A 78 11.01 8.98 2.22
N MET A 79 11.09 9.31 3.52
CA MET A 79 10.08 8.90 4.49
C MET A 79 8.67 9.34 4.08
N LEU A 80 8.52 10.60 3.67
CA LEU A 80 7.24 11.12 3.24
C LEU A 80 6.71 10.41 1.99
N LEU A 81 7.53 10.27 0.94
CA LEU A 81 7.10 9.68 -0.33
C LEU A 81 6.86 8.17 -0.21
N ASP A 82 7.77 7.43 0.45
CA ASP A 82 7.73 5.97 0.50
C ASP A 82 6.66 5.44 1.47
N TYR A 83 6.38 6.19 2.54
CA TYR A 83 5.45 5.74 3.58
C TYR A 83 4.22 6.64 3.65
N VAL A 84 4.35 7.92 3.98
CA VAL A 84 3.18 8.77 4.25
C VAL A 84 2.34 8.94 2.99
N VAL A 85 2.92 9.41 1.89
CA VAL A 85 2.19 9.66 0.64
C VAL A 85 1.76 8.34 -0.01
N ALA A 86 2.67 7.37 -0.11
CA ALA A 86 2.38 6.08 -0.74
C ALA A 86 1.20 5.36 -0.05
N TYR A 87 1.18 5.29 1.27
CA TYR A 87 0.06 4.68 1.99
C TYR A 87 -1.18 5.56 2.02
N THR A 88 -1.04 6.89 2.05
CA THR A 88 -2.20 7.79 1.95
C THR A 88 -2.95 7.57 0.64
N LEU A 89 -2.25 7.41 -0.48
CA LEU A 89 -2.85 7.19 -1.80
C LEU A 89 -3.68 5.89 -1.89
N VAL A 90 -3.56 4.98 -0.92
CA VAL A 90 -4.45 3.81 -0.83
C VAL A 90 -5.92 4.22 -0.63
N PHE A 91 -6.20 5.44 -0.13
CA PHE A 91 -7.56 5.98 0.00
C PHE A 91 -8.33 5.99 -1.31
N LEU A 92 -7.62 6.01 -2.45
CA LEU A 92 -8.22 5.94 -3.79
C LEU A 92 -9.10 4.68 -3.96
N CYS A 93 -8.80 3.60 -3.23
CA CYS A 93 -9.67 2.42 -3.14
C CYS A 93 -11.11 2.79 -2.72
N GLY A 94 -11.26 3.78 -1.85
CA GLY A 94 -12.55 4.23 -1.34
C GLY A 94 -13.52 4.76 -2.41
N PHE A 95 -13.02 5.23 -3.57
CA PHE A 95 -13.86 5.64 -4.70
C PHE A 95 -14.59 4.46 -5.38
N ALA A 96 -14.13 3.25 -5.12
CA ALA A 96 -14.78 2.03 -5.59
C ALA A 96 -15.78 1.44 -4.58
N ALA A 97 -15.97 2.08 -3.41
CA ALA A 97 -16.91 1.64 -2.39
C ALA A 97 -18.35 1.54 -2.94
N GLY A 98 -19.03 0.45 -2.62
CA GLY A 98 -20.41 0.19 -3.06
C GLY A 98 -20.58 -0.14 -4.54
N LYS A 99 -19.50 -0.20 -5.34
CA LYS A 99 -19.57 -0.55 -6.77
C LYS A 99 -19.45 -2.06 -6.98
N LYS A 100 -20.08 -2.53 -8.07
CA LYS A 100 -19.90 -3.92 -8.54
C LYS A 100 -18.41 -4.13 -8.86
N LEU A 101 -17.82 -5.18 -8.29
CA LEU A 101 -16.36 -5.43 -8.36
C LEU A 101 -15.49 -4.29 -7.77
N GLY A 102 -16.04 -3.50 -6.83
CA GLY A 102 -15.31 -2.40 -6.20
C GLY A 102 -14.02 -2.87 -5.52
N TRP A 103 -14.00 -4.07 -4.94
CA TRP A 103 -12.80 -4.67 -4.36
C TRP A 103 -11.68 -4.86 -5.40
N LEU A 104 -12.00 -5.25 -6.64
CA LEU A 104 -11.04 -5.41 -7.72
C LEU A 104 -10.48 -4.07 -8.18
N TRP A 105 -11.36 -3.17 -8.62
CA TRP A 105 -10.96 -1.87 -9.16
C TRP A 105 -10.34 -0.96 -8.11
N GLY A 106 -10.88 -1.01 -6.89
CA GLY A 106 -10.34 -0.24 -5.77
C GLY A 106 -8.92 -0.65 -5.39
N THR A 107 -8.63 -1.96 -5.36
CA THR A 107 -7.28 -2.45 -5.06
C THR A 107 -6.30 -2.08 -6.16
N ILE A 108 -6.69 -2.17 -7.44
CA ILE A 108 -5.85 -1.75 -8.57
C ILE A 108 -5.56 -0.24 -8.46
N LEU A 109 -6.58 0.58 -8.21
CA LEU A 109 -6.42 2.03 -8.10
C LEU A 109 -5.51 2.43 -6.92
N ALA A 110 -5.63 1.75 -5.78
CA ALA A 110 -4.73 1.91 -4.64
C ALA A 110 -3.28 1.54 -4.99
N GLY A 111 -3.11 0.43 -5.70
CA GLY A 111 -1.80 -0.02 -6.19
C GLY A 111 -1.16 1.01 -7.12
N LEU A 112 -1.91 1.54 -8.09
CA LEU A 112 -1.43 2.58 -9.00
C LEU A 112 -1.02 3.86 -8.24
N GLY A 113 -1.80 4.30 -7.26
CA GLY A 113 -1.44 5.44 -6.44
C GLY A 113 -0.12 5.25 -5.71
N ARG A 114 0.07 4.07 -5.08
CA ARG A 114 1.34 3.71 -4.44
C ARG A 114 2.49 3.63 -5.42
N TRP A 115 2.28 3.00 -6.58
CA TRP A 115 3.31 2.89 -7.62
C TRP A 115 3.84 4.25 -8.04
N VAL A 116 2.96 5.24 -8.27
CA VAL A 116 3.36 6.60 -8.62
C VAL A 116 4.24 7.22 -7.53
N SER A 117 3.83 7.15 -6.26
CA SER A 117 4.61 7.73 -5.16
C SER A 117 5.98 7.08 -5.00
N LEU A 118 6.02 5.74 -5.03
CA LEU A 118 7.28 4.98 -4.90
C LEU A 118 8.22 5.19 -6.09
N THR A 119 7.66 5.32 -7.30
CA THR A 119 8.45 5.61 -8.50
C THR A 119 9.08 7.01 -8.44
N LEU A 120 8.32 8.00 -7.96
CA LEU A 120 8.85 9.35 -7.73
C LEU A 120 9.97 9.34 -6.69
N SER A 121 9.78 8.65 -5.58
CA SER A 121 10.81 8.51 -4.55
C SER A 121 12.07 7.81 -5.08
N GLY A 122 11.90 6.70 -5.79
CA GLY A 122 13.00 5.91 -6.35
C GLY A 122 13.82 6.69 -7.36
N GLY A 123 13.17 7.39 -8.29
CA GLY A 123 13.85 8.19 -9.31
C GLY A 123 14.52 9.44 -8.77
N LEU A 124 13.95 10.09 -7.73
CA LEU A 124 14.47 11.34 -7.19
C LEU A 124 15.49 11.14 -6.05
N LEU A 125 15.27 10.14 -5.19
CA LEU A 125 15.99 10.04 -3.92
C LEU A 125 16.85 8.79 -3.81
N TRP A 126 16.41 7.65 -4.37
CA TRP A 126 17.10 6.37 -4.25
C TRP A 126 18.02 6.04 -5.44
N TYR A 127 18.20 6.97 -6.38
CA TYR A 127 19.02 6.76 -7.58
C TYR A 127 20.46 6.28 -7.29
N MET A 128 21.03 6.65 -6.14
CA MET A 128 22.38 6.26 -5.72
C MET A 128 22.51 4.75 -5.39
N TYR A 129 21.38 4.08 -5.14
CA TYR A 129 21.30 2.65 -4.81
C TYR A 129 20.82 1.80 -5.98
N MET A 130 20.76 2.38 -7.17
CA MET A 130 20.39 1.65 -8.39
C MET A 130 21.46 0.58 -8.70
N PRO A 131 21.09 -0.71 -8.88
CA PRO A 131 22.00 -1.73 -9.30
C PRO A 131 22.37 -1.56 -10.78
N GLU A 132 23.51 -2.11 -11.21
CA GLU A 132 23.92 -2.09 -12.62
C GLU A 132 23.00 -2.93 -13.49
N GLU A 133 22.40 -3.99 -12.92
CA GLU A 133 21.49 -4.91 -13.62
C GLU A 133 20.28 -5.26 -12.75
N PHE A 134 19.09 -5.30 -13.35
CA PHE A 134 17.88 -5.77 -12.71
C PHE A 134 17.03 -6.58 -13.70
N LEU A 135 16.62 -7.80 -13.31
CA LEU A 135 15.89 -8.75 -14.15
C LEU A 135 16.58 -9.10 -15.49
N GLY A 136 17.91 -9.14 -15.53
CA GLY A 136 18.67 -9.42 -16.75
C GLY A 136 18.75 -8.22 -17.71
N LEU A 137 18.33 -7.04 -17.28
CA LEU A 137 18.40 -5.80 -18.07
C LEU A 137 19.42 -4.84 -17.44
N PRO A 138 20.29 -4.22 -18.23
CA PRO A 138 21.20 -3.19 -17.73
C PRO A 138 20.41 -1.95 -17.36
N MET A 139 20.65 -1.43 -16.14
CA MET A 139 19.98 -0.25 -15.63
C MET A 139 20.88 0.97 -15.80
N VAL A 140 20.50 1.86 -16.70
CA VAL A 140 21.24 3.09 -17.01
C VAL A 140 20.54 4.32 -16.47
N ASP A 141 19.21 4.30 -16.41
CA ASP A 141 18.38 5.43 -16.00
C ASP A 141 17.65 5.11 -14.70
N PRO A 142 17.81 5.94 -13.65
CA PRO A 142 17.15 5.73 -12.36
C PRO A 142 15.62 5.72 -12.43
N TRP A 143 15.04 6.48 -13.35
CA TRP A 143 13.58 6.51 -13.51
C TRP A 143 13.06 5.21 -14.10
N VAL A 144 13.73 4.69 -15.13
CA VAL A 144 13.38 3.40 -15.73
C VAL A 144 13.49 2.29 -14.69
N TYR A 145 14.62 2.26 -13.95
CA TYR A 145 14.79 1.30 -12.86
C TYR A 145 13.66 1.41 -11.82
N SER A 146 13.39 2.63 -11.35
CA SER A 146 12.35 2.85 -10.33
C SER A 146 10.97 2.44 -10.81
N MET A 147 10.60 2.73 -12.06
CA MET A 147 9.33 2.31 -12.65
C MET A 147 9.21 0.78 -12.69
N ILE A 148 10.25 0.08 -13.14
CA ILE A 148 10.24 -1.38 -13.27
C ILE A 148 10.25 -2.04 -11.90
N PHE A 149 11.15 -1.64 -11.00
CA PHE A 149 11.28 -2.23 -9.66
C PHE A 149 9.99 -2.06 -8.84
N ASN A 150 9.49 -0.82 -8.73
CA ASN A 150 8.26 -0.55 -8.01
C ASN A 150 7.03 -1.14 -8.73
N GLY A 151 7.07 -1.26 -10.07
CA GLY A 151 6.04 -1.94 -10.83
C GLY A 151 5.93 -3.41 -10.45
N VAL A 152 7.03 -4.14 -10.44
CA VAL A 152 7.07 -5.54 -10.01
C VAL A 152 6.60 -5.69 -8.56
N LEU A 153 7.11 -4.87 -7.66
CA LEU A 153 6.70 -4.88 -6.24
C LEU A 153 5.19 -4.68 -6.08
N ILE A 154 4.66 -3.63 -6.70
CA ILE A 154 3.23 -3.28 -6.55
C ILE A 154 2.31 -4.30 -7.23
N VAL A 155 2.71 -4.86 -8.36
CA VAL A 155 1.95 -5.96 -9.01
C VAL A 155 1.85 -7.15 -8.06
N LEU A 156 2.96 -7.59 -7.47
CA LEU A 156 2.95 -8.71 -6.53
C LEU A 156 2.08 -8.43 -5.30
N VAL A 157 2.24 -7.25 -4.69
CA VAL A 157 1.41 -6.83 -3.55
C VAL A 157 -0.05 -6.76 -3.94
N THR A 158 -0.38 -6.21 -5.11
CA THR A 158 -1.77 -6.10 -5.59
C THR A 158 -2.39 -7.48 -5.82
N VAL A 159 -1.66 -8.41 -6.45
CA VAL A 159 -2.13 -9.79 -6.67
C VAL A 159 -2.43 -10.50 -5.35
N VAL A 160 -1.52 -10.41 -4.37
CA VAL A 160 -1.74 -10.99 -3.03
C VAL A 160 -3.00 -10.41 -2.37
N ASN A 161 -3.16 -9.09 -2.41
CA ASN A 161 -4.35 -8.43 -1.86
C ASN A 161 -5.64 -8.84 -2.59
N LEU A 162 -5.60 -8.96 -3.93
CA LEU A 162 -6.76 -9.41 -4.71
C LEU A 162 -7.15 -10.85 -4.40
N ILE A 163 -6.19 -11.75 -4.22
CA ILE A 163 -6.47 -13.13 -3.81
C ILE A 163 -7.19 -13.15 -2.47
N VAL A 164 -6.64 -12.45 -1.47
CA VAL A 164 -7.23 -12.42 -0.12
C VAL A 164 -8.61 -11.79 -0.13
N LEU A 165 -8.78 -10.62 -0.76
CA LEU A 165 -10.08 -9.95 -0.86
C LEU A 165 -11.09 -10.79 -1.67
N GLY A 166 -10.65 -11.49 -2.71
CA GLY A 166 -11.49 -12.41 -3.47
C GLY A 166 -12.02 -13.57 -2.62
N ILE A 167 -11.17 -14.13 -1.76
CA ILE A 167 -11.59 -15.16 -0.78
C ILE A 167 -12.63 -14.57 0.19
N PHE A 168 -12.40 -13.36 0.73
CA PHE A 168 -13.39 -12.70 1.59
C PHE A 168 -14.73 -12.48 0.90
N GLN A 169 -14.73 -12.12 -0.38
CA GLN A 169 -15.96 -11.95 -1.17
C GLN A 169 -16.69 -13.27 -1.46
N SER A 170 -15.98 -14.39 -1.53
CA SER A 170 -16.58 -15.70 -1.80
C SER A 170 -17.25 -16.31 -0.57
N VAL A 171 -16.92 -15.84 0.65
CA VAL A 171 -17.49 -16.33 1.91
C VAL A 171 -18.68 -15.47 2.32
N PRO A 172 -19.94 -15.98 2.26
CA PRO A 172 -21.15 -15.17 2.54
C PRO A 172 -21.17 -14.55 3.94
N ALA A 173 -20.56 -15.19 4.92
CA ALA A 173 -20.48 -14.72 6.31
C ALA A 173 -19.55 -13.51 6.49
N LEU A 174 -18.74 -13.16 5.49
CA LEU A 174 -17.74 -12.08 5.56
C LEU A 174 -18.10 -10.87 4.67
N ARG A 175 -19.25 -10.91 4.01
CA ARG A 175 -19.77 -9.83 3.16
C ARG A 175 -20.36 -8.67 3.93
#